data_78d014a269a4316cf89ddf6c2c9c89fb
#
_entry.id   78d014a269a4316cf89ddf6c2c9c89fb
#
_cell.length_a   1.000
_cell.length_b   1.000
_cell.length_c   1.000
_cell.angle_alpha   90.00
_cell.angle_beta   90.00
_cell.angle_gamma   90.00
#
_symmetry.space_group_name_H-M   'P 1'
#
loop_
_entity.id
_entity.type
_entity.pdbx_description
1 polymer ?
#
loop_
_entity_poly.entity_id
_entity_poly.type
_entity_poly.pdbx_seq_one_letter_code
_entity_poly.pdbx_strand_id
1 'polypeptide(L)'
;PEFRLPKQGVVQPEIENVKKLGVDIETNVIIGKSVTVDELMDEEGYKAVFIGSGAGLPRFMGIPGENANGVFSANEYLTRSNLMKAFRDDYDTPIAAGKKVAVVGGGNVAMDAARTALRLGAEVHIVYRRSEAELPARAEEVHHAKEEGIIFNLLTNPTEILTDEKGWVKGMVVRKMELGEPDASGRRRPVEIEGSDYTIDVDTVIMALGTSPNPLISSTTGGLEINKHKCIVADESNGKTSREGVFAGGDAVTGAATVILAMEAGKAGARGIHEYLSGKKAE
;
A
#
# COMPACT_ATOMS: atom_id res chain seq x y z
N PRO A 1 7.65 5.35 7.20
CA PRO A 1 7.87 6.53 8.06
C PRO A 1 9.35 6.87 8.22
N GLU A 2 9.68 8.17 8.41
CA GLU A 2 11.06 8.65 8.60
C GLU A 2 11.73 8.03 9.83
N PHE A 3 10.99 7.79 10.90
CA PHE A 3 11.51 7.17 12.12
C PHE A 3 11.88 5.69 11.93
N ARG A 4 11.42 5.07 10.84
CA ARG A 4 11.72 3.66 10.50
C ARG A 4 12.77 3.56 9.39
N LEU A 5 12.64 4.37 8.34
CA LEU A 5 13.53 4.37 7.17
C LEU A 5 13.79 5.82 6.73
N PRO A 6 14.87 6.46 7.23
CA PRO A 6 15.26 7.81 6.86
C PRO A 6 15.54 7.93 5.36
N LYS A 7 14.85 8.86 4.68
CA LYS A 7 14.94 8.98 3.22
C LYS A 7 16.30 9.51 2.77
N GLN A 8 16.78 10.59 3.41
CA GLN A 8 18.05 11.21 3.03
C GLN A 8 19.27 10.40 3.48
N GLY A 9 19.18 9.75 4.67
CA GLY A 9 20.31 9.02 5.24
C GLY A 9 20.50 7.60 4.71
N VAL A 10 19.44 6.98 4.17
CA VAL A 10 19.46 5.58 3.75
C VAL A 10 19.02 5.43 2.29
N VAL A 11 17.83 5.91 1.92
CA VAL A 11 17.27 5.66 0.59
C VAL A 11 18.02 6.42 -0.50
N GLN A 12 18.31 7.70 -0.27
CA GLN A 12 18.99 8.54 -1.26
C GLN A 12 20.40 8.05 -1.62
N PRO A 13 21.26 7.63 -0.67
CA PRO A 13 22.56 7.05 -1.01
C PRO A 13 22.48 5.80 -1.89
N GLU A 14 21.47 4.93 -1.68
CA GLU A 14 21.26 3.75 -2.52
C GLU A 14 20.86 4.14 -3.96
N ILE A 15 20.00 5.14 -4.13
CA ILE A 15 19.65 5.68 -5.44
C ILE A 15 20.88 6.23 -6.15
N GLU A 16 21.71 6.99 -5.45
CA GLU A 16 22.96 7.54 -6.03
C GLU A 16 23.97 6.43 -6.41
N ASN A 17 24.01 5.34 -5.65
CA ASN A 17 24.83 4.18 -6.01
C ASN A 17 24.35 3.53 -7.31
N VAL A 18 23.03 3.39 -7.51
CA VAL A 18 22.46 2.87 -8.76
C VAL A 18 22.81 3.76 -9.96
N LYS A 19 22.70 5.10 -9.81
CA LYS A 19 23.10 6.07 -10.85
C LYS A 19 24.58 5.95 -11.24
N LYS A 20 25.48 5.75 -10.26
CA LYS A 20 26.92 5.56 -10.52
C LYS A 20 27.23 4.32 -11.35
N LEU A 21 26.32 3.35 -11.43
CA LEU A 21 26.43 2.18 -12.30
C LEU A 21 26.03 2.47 -13.75
N GLY A 22 25.68 3.71 -14.10
CA GLY A 22 25.30 4.11 -15.45
C GLY A 22 23.80 3.91 -15.73
N VAL A 23 22.96 3.87 -14.69
CA VAL A 23 21.51 3.80 -14.84
C VAL A 23 20.94 5.21 -14.94
N ASP A 24 20.22 5.50 -16.02
CA ASP A 24 19.45 6.71 -16.20
C ASP A 24 18.12 6.60 -15.43
N ILE A 25 17.75 7.66 -14.74
CA ILE A 25 16.50 7.71 -13.97
C ILE A 25 15.67 8.88 -14.49
N GLU A 26 14.61 8.55 -15.20
CA GLU A 26 13.61 9.51 -15.70
C GLU A 26 12.48 9.65 -14.68
N THR A 27 12.29 10.86 -14.16
CA THR A 27 11.20 11.16 -13.23
C THR A 27 10.05 11.89 -13.94
N ASN A 28 8.86 11.89 -13.31
CA ASN A 28 7.64 12.51 -13.84
C ASN A 28 7.14 11.91 -15.17
N VAL A 29 7.55 10.68 -15.48
CA VAL A 29 7.07 9.90 -16.63
C VAL A 29 6.10 8.83 -16.12
N ILE A 30 4.89 8.80 -16.67
CA ILE A 30 3.85 7.84 -16.29
C ILE A 30 3.65 6.86 -17.43
N ILE A 31 4.15 5.63 -17.25
CA ILE A 31 3.99 4.56 -18.24
C ILE A 31 2.51 4.20 -18.37
N GLY A 32 2.04 4.18 -19.61
CA GLY A 32 0.63 4.02 -19.94
C GLY A 32 -0.14 5.33 -20.11
N LYS A 33 0.54 6.50 -19.90
CA LYS A 33 -0.01 7.84 -20.17
C LYS A 33 0.95 8.74 -20.92
N SER A 34 2.15 8.98 -20.36
CA SER A 34 3.17 9.83 -21.03
C SER A 34 3.85 9.06 -22.16
N VAL A 35 4.09 7.79 -21.94
CA VAL A 35 4.64 6.84 -22.88
C VAL A 35 4.07 5.46 -22.57
N THR A 36 3.82 4.65 -23.56
CA THR A 36 3.35 3.27 -23.42
C THR A 36 4.51 2.28 -23.46
N VAL A 37 4.26 1.02 -23.06
CA VAL A 37 5.25 -0.06 -23.20
C VAL A 37 5.52 -0.33 -24.69
N ASP A 38 4.54 -0.16 -25.56
CA ASP A 38 4.69 -0.33 -27.01
C ASP A 38 5.63 0.73 -27.58
N GLU A 39 5.41 2.01 -27.28
CA GLU A 39 6.30 3.11 -27.70
C GLU A 39 7.73 2.91 -27.19
N LEU A 40 7.92 2.48 -25.95
CA LEU A 40 9.26 2.16 -25.41
C LEU A 40 9.97 1.09 -26.28
N MET A 41 9.27 0.05 -26.69
CA MET A 41 9.87 -1.07 -27.42
C MET A 41 10.00 -0.77 -28.92
N ASP A 42 8.98 -0.20 -29.55
CA ASP A 42 8.89 -0.05 -31.00
C ASP A 42 9.54 1.26 -31.50
N GLU A 43 9.39 2.36 -30.75
CA GLU A 43 9.87 3.69 -31.18
C GLU A 43 11.20 4.07 -30.49
N GLU A 44 11.31 3.87 -29.16
CA GLU A 44 12.53 4.21 -28.43
C GLU A 44 13.58 3.09 -28.48
N GLY A 45 13.21 1.89 -28.97
CA GLY A 45 14.13 0.80 -29.30
C GLY A 45 14.61 -0.04 -28.13
N TYR A 46 13.93 0.04 -26.96
CA TYR A 46 14.21 -0.86 -25.84
C TYR A 46 13.90 -2.31 -26.21
N LYS A 47 14.85 -3.22 -25.99
CA LYS A 47 14.74 -4.63 -26.36
C LYS A 47 14.01 -5.48 -25.32
N ALA A 48 13.95 -5.01 -24.10
CA ALA A 48 13.19 -5.63 -23.00
C ALA A 48 12.72 -4.55 -22.01
N VAL A 49 11.58 -4.80 -21.35
CA VAL A 49 11.00 -3.95 -20.32
C VAL A 49 10.77 -4.77 -19.07
N PHE A 50 11.14 -4.23 -17.89
CA PHE A 50 10.82 -4.83 -16.60
C PHE A 50 9.80 -3.96 -15.87
N ILE A 51 8.66 -4.54 -15.49
CA ILE A 51 7.59 -3.87 -14.75
C ILE A 51 7.75 -4.15 -13.26
N GLY A 52 8.20 -3.16 -12.52
CA GLY A 52 8.38 -3.19 -11.07
C GLY A 52 7.55 -2.11 -10.36
N SER A 53 6.33 -1.82 -10.85
CA SER A 53 5.50 -0.70 -10.41
C SER A 53 4.86 -0.86 -9.03
N GLY A 54 5.03 -2.03 -8.40
CA GLY A 54 4.51 -2.30 -7.07
C GLY A 54 2.99 -2.44 -6.99
N ALA A 55 2.45 -2.30 -5.77
CA ALA A 55 1.03 -2.39 -5.46
C ALA A 55 0.64 -1.22 -4.55
N GLY A 56 0.45 -0.04 -5.13
CA GLY A 56 0.20 1.21 -4.41
C GLY A 56 -1.25 1.70 -4.43
N LEU A 57 -2.16 1.03 -5.16
CA LEU A 57 -3.56 1.46 -5.25
C LEU A 57 -4.32 1.05 -3.97
N PRO A 58 -4.80 2.00 -3.15
CA PRO A 58 -5.44 1.69 -1.88
C PRO A 58 -6.80 1.02 -2.07
N ARG A 59 -7.20 0.23 -1.08
CA ARG A 59 -8.53 -0.36 -0.98
C ARG A 59 -9.38 0.39 0.02
N PHE A 60 -10.65 0.53 -0.32
CA PHE A 60 -11.70 1.13 0.50
C PHE A 60 -12.78 0.10 0.81
N MET A 61 -13.66 0.42 1.76
CA MET A 61 -14.74 -0.48 2.20
C MET A 61 -15.99 -0.36 1.33
N GLY A 62 -16.22 0.80 0.71
CA GLY A 62 -17.45 1.12 0.00
C GLY A 62 -18.61 1.46 0.94
N ILE A 63 -18.31 1.99 2.13
CA ILE A 63 -19.32 2.40 3.13
C ILE A 63 -19.74 3.86 2.95
N PRO A 64 -20.94 4.25 3.41
CA PRO A 64 -21.38 5.64 3.39
C PRO A 64 -20.40 6.56 4.10
N GLY A 65 -20.18 7.76 3.53
CA GLY A 65 -19.29 8.78 4.08
C GLY A 65 -17.78 8.57 3.82
N GLU A 66 -17.37 7.50 3.13
CA GLU A 66 -15.96 7.20 2.87
C GLU A 66 -15.25 8.22 1.96
N ASN A 67 -16.04 9.07 1.26
CA ASN A 67 -15.53 10.17 0.42
C ASN A 67 -15.52 11.54 1.16
N ALA A 68 -15.74 11.56 2.47
CA ALA A 68 -15.79 12.78 3.26
C ALA A 68 -14.42 13.44 3.41
N ASN A 69 -14.39 14.75 3.65
CA ASN A 69 -13.19 15.46 4.05
C ASN A 69 -12.69 14.92 5.40
N GLY A 70 -11.40 14.60 5.48
CA GLY A 70 -10.80 13.96 6.66
C GLY A 70 -10.72 12.43 6.56
N VAL A 71 -11.18 11.83 5.44
CA VAL A 71 -10.93 10.43 5.13
C VAL A 71 -9.73 10.32 4.19
N PHE A 72 -8.75 9.51 4.57
CA PHE A 72 -7.53 9.27 3.79
C PHE A 72 -7.30 7.77 3.60
N SER A 73 -6.65 7.41 2.51
CA SER A 73 -5.94 6.13 2.49
C SER A 73 -4.64 6.22 3.32
N ALA A 74 -4.20 5.11 3.89
CA ALA A 74 -2.92 5.09 4.61
C ALA A 74 -1.74 5.50 3.71
N ASN A 75 -1.77 5.11 2.42
CA ASN A 75 -0.74 5.51 1.47
C ASN A 75 -0.68 7.03 1.28
N GLU A 76 -1.84 7.68 1.12
CA GLU A 76 -1.91 9.13 0.99
C GLU A 76 -1.41 9.82 2.27
N TYR A 77 -1.93 9.40 3.43
CA TYR A 77 -1.56 9.99 4.71
C TYR A 77 -0.06 9.87 4.99
N LEU A 78 0.52 8.68 4.77
CA LEU A 78 1.94 8.42 4.95
C LEU A 78 2.81 9.15 3.91
N THR A 79 2.36 9.26 2.66
CA THR A 79 3.06 10.01 1.62
C THR A 79 3.12 11.49 1.97
N ARG A 80 1.99 12.10 2.31
CA ARG A 80 1.93 13.50 2.73
C ARG A 80 2.83 13.77 3.94
N SER A 81 2.76 12.91 4.95
CA SER A 81 3.54 13.07 6.18
C SER A 81 5.03 12.87 5.96
N ASN A 82 5.44 11.80 5.26
CA ASN A 82 6.84 11.37 5.23
C ASN A 82 7.60 11.83 3.98
N LEU A 83 7.05 11.71 2.77
CA LEU A 83 7.71 12.16 1.55
C LEU A 83 7.53 13.66 1.32
N MET A 84 6.31 14.14 1.48
CA MET A 84 5.95 15.55 1.27
C MET A 84 6.13 16.39 2.53
N LYS A 85 6.62 15.80 3.62
CA LYS A 85 7.04 16.45 4.86
C LYS A 85 6.00 17.38 5.49
N ALA A 86 4.73 16.98 5.45
CA ALA A 86 3.61 17.77 5.98
C ALA A 86 3.72 18.10 7.48
N PHE A 87 4.62 17.44 8.20
CA PHE A 87 4.94 17.73 9.61
C PHE A 87 5.85 18.95 9.82
N ARG A 88 6.36 19.57 8.74
CA ARG A 88 7.28 20.70 8.81
C ARG A 88 6.56 21.99 8.42
N ASP A 89 6.83 23.07 9.16
CA ASP A 89 6.25 24.39 8.94
C ASP A 89 6.80 25.11 7.68
N ASP A 90 7.96 24.65 7.17
CA ASP A 90 8.59 25.18 5.96
C ASP A 90 8.20 24.43 4.68
N TYR A 91 7.15 23.58 4.75
CA TYR A 91 6.57 22.86 3.61
C TYR A 91 5.09 23.16 3.49
N ASP A 92 4.62 23.46 2.26
CA ASP A 92 3.24 23.82 1.98
C ASP A 92 2.31 22.58 1.80
N THR A 93 2.75 21.40 2.22
CA THR A 93 1.95 20.18 2.08
C THR A 93 0.79 20.20 3.06
N PRO A 94 -0.48 20.23 2.60
CA PRO A 94 -1.60 20.22 3.51
C PRO A 94 -1.79 18.83 4.13
N ILE A 95 -2.00 18.81 5.44
CA ILE A 95 -2.44 17.61 6.16
C ILE A 95 -3.49 18.02 7.19
N ALA A 96 -4.61 17.29 7.21
CA ALA A 96 -5.51 17.32 8.35
C ALA A 96 -4.93 16.38 9.40
N ALA A 97 -4.18 16.91 10.36
CA ALA A 97 -3.53 16.09 11.39
C ALA A 97 -4.54 15.37 12.26
N GLY A 98 -5.73 15.95 12.43
CA GLY A 98 -6.79 15.43 13.29
C GLY A 98 -6.45 15.56 14.79
N LYS A 99 -7.47 15.56 15.63
CA LYS A 99 -7.30 15.43 17.09
C LYS A 99 -7.59 14.02 17.55
N LYS A 100 -8.57 13.38 16.91
CA LYS A 100 -9.00 12.01 17.16
C LYS A 100 -9.03 11.24 15.84
N VAL A 101 -8.12 10.32 15.67
CA VAL A 101 -7.90 9.61 14.41
C VAL A 101 -8.29 8.14 14.57
N ALA A 102 -9.15 7.63 13.68
CA ALA A 102 -9.35 6.20 13.52
C ALA A 102 -8.51 5.65 12.37
N VAL A 103 -7.77 4.60 12.61
CA VAL A 103 -7.06 3.83 11.57
C VAL A 103 -7.76 2.49 11.40
N VAL A 104 -8.35 2.28 10.23
CA VAL A 104 -9.11 1.06 9.91
C VAL A 104 -8.19 0.04 9.28
N GLY A 105 -7.89 -1.02 9.99
CA GLY A 105 -7.01 -2.09 9.56
C GLY A 105 -6.09 -2.61 10.66
N GLY A 106 -5.39 -3.72 10.41
CA GLY A 106 -4.56 -4.38 11.42
C GLY A 106 -3.18 -4.83 10.90
N GLY A 107 -2.77 -4.37 9.71
CA GLY A 107 -1.46 -4.69 9.12
C GLY A 107 -0.35 -3.73 9.53
N ASN A 108 0.89 -3.98 9.08
CA ASN A 108 2.03 -3.12 9.36
C ASN A 108 1.79 -1.67 8.90
N VAL A 109 1.10 -1.46 7.77
CA VAL A 109 0.75 -0.14 7.26
C VAL A 109 -0.22 0.59 8.20
N ALA A 110 -1.14 -0.14 8.84
CA ALA A 110 -2.03 0.44 9.87
C ALA A 110 -1.21 0.89 11.09
N MET A 111 -0.24 0.09 11.54
CA MET A 111 0.67 0.48 12.63
C MET A 111 1.49 1.72 12.26
N ASP A 112 2.02 1.79 11.04
CA ASP A 112 2.77 2.95 10.54
C ASP A 112 1.90 4.22 10.50
N ALA A 113 0.67 4.11 9.98
CA ALA A 113 -0.26 5.24 9.91
C ALA A 113 -0.67 5.71 11.32
N ALA A 114 -0.99 4.79 12.21
CA ALA A 114 -1.39 5.08 13.59
C ALA A 114 -0.25 5.77 14.37
N ARG A 115 0.96 5.22 14.31
CA ARG A 115 2.13 5.79 14.97
C ARG A 115 2.55 7.15 14.38
N THR A 116 2.32 7.36 13.07
CA THR A 116 2.53 8.67 12.44
C THR A 116 1.50 9.68 12.92
N ALA A 117 0.21 9.34 12.97
CA ALA A 117 -0.84 10.22 13.47
C ALA A 117 -0.62 10.60 14.94
N LEU A 118 -0.21 9.64 15.77
CA LEU A 118 0.13 9.90 17.18
C LEU A 118 1.28 10.91 17.30
N ARG A 119 2.33 10.80 16.48
CA ARG A 119 3.46 11.75 16.46
C ARG A 119 3.07 13.14 15.97
N LEU A 120 1.99 13.25 15.21
CA LEU A 120 1.39 14.53 14.82
C LEU A 120 0.46 15.11 15.91
N GLY A 121 0.33 14.43 17.05
CA GLY A 121 -0.38 14.93 18.25
C GLY A 121 -1.81 14.44 18.40
N ALA A 122 -2.26 13.44 17.62
CA ALA A 122 -3.61 12.90 17.72
C ALA A 122 -3.77 11.85 18.83
N GLU A 123 -4.97 11.73 19.38
CA GLU A 123 -5.46 10.50 20.02
C GLU A 123 -5.80 9.49 18.91
N VAL A 124 -5.26 8.28 18.97
CA VAL A 124 -5.36 7.35 17.85
C VAL A 124 -6.02 6.03 18.25
N HIS A 125 -7.01 5.62 17.45
CA HIS A 125 -7.75 4.39 17.57
C HIS A 125 -7.48 3.48 16.36
N ILE A 126 -6.93 2.29 16.58
CA ILE A 126 -6.96 1.22 15.58
C ILE A 126 -8.31 0.53 15.66
N VAL A 127 -8.99 0.40 14.52
CA VAL A 127 -10.26 -0.30 14.39
C VAL A 127 -10.06 -1.53 13.52
N TYR A 128 -10.26 -2.71 14.10
CA TYR A 128 -9.98 -3.97 13.45
C TYR A 128 -11.06 -5.02 13.70
N ARG A 129 -11.56 -5.64 12.64
CA ARG A 129 -12.71 -6.55 12.65
C ARG A 129 -12.48 -7.93 13.28
N ARG A 130 -11.23 -8.30 13.59
CA ARG A 130 -10.88 -9.55 14.26
C ARG A 130 -10.20 -9.27 15.60
N SER A 131 -9.78 -10.33 16.30
CA SER A 131 -9.05 -10.19 17.54
C SER A 131 -7.57 -9.91 17.33
N GLU A 132 -6.85 -9.74 18.41
CA GLU A 132 -5.41 -9.51 18.40
C GLU A 132 -4.63 -10.67 17.76
N ALA A 133 -5.07 -11.90 18.01
CA ALA A 133 -4.42 -13.10 17.47
C ALA A 133 -4.45 -13.16 15.92
N GLU A 134 -5.42 -12.51 15.29
CA GLU A 134 -5.55 -12.45 13.84
C GLU A 134 -4.96 -11.17 13.21
N LEU A 135 -4.28 -10.30 13.99
CA LEU A 135 -3.60 -9.15 13.43
C LEU A 135 -2.50 -9.57 12.46
N PRO A 136 -2.51 -9.11 11.20
CA PRO A 136 -1.46 -9.47 10.24
C PRO A 136 -0.17 -8.66 10.42
N ALA A 137 -0.17 -7.64 11.29
CA ALA A 137 1.04 -6.90 11.64
C ALA A 137 2.01 -7.78 12.45
N ARG A 138 3.29 -7.46 12.37
CA ARG A 138 4.30 -8.10 13.23
C ARG A 138 4.00 -7.82 14.69
N ALA A 139 4.19 -8.81 15.54
CA ALA A 139 3.94 -8.69 16.98
C ALA A 139 4.68 -7.51 17.62
N GLU A 140 5.93 -7.27 17.21
CA GLU A 140 6.75 -6.14 17.66
C GLU A 140 6.10 -4.80 17.31
N GLU A 141 5.51 -4.67 16.11
CA GLU A 141 4.85 -3.42 15.68
C GLU A 141 3.57 -3.15 16.48
N VAL A 142 2.82 -4.20 16.79
CA VAL A 142 1.64 -4.11 17.66
C VAL A 142 2.05 -3.72 19.08
N HIS A 143 3.15 -4.31 19.58
CA HIS A 143 3.69 -3.98 20.89
C HIS A 143 4.11 -2.51 20.99
N HIS A 144 4.93 -2.04 20.03
CA HIS A 144 5.33 -0.62 19.97
C HIS A 144 4.12 0.32 19.87
N ALA A 145 3.11 -0.01 19.08
CA ALA A 145 1.91 0.81 18.97
C ALA A 145 1.17 0.93 20.30
N LYS A 146 1.09 -0.16 21.08
CA LYS A 146 0.48 -0.17 22.40
C LYS A 146 1.30 0.60 23.44
N GLU A 147 2.62 0.44 23.44
CA GLU A 147 3.53 1.17 24.33
C GLU A 147 3.46 2.68 24.10
N GLU A 148 3.28 3.11 22.85
CA GLU A 148 3.10 4.51 22.48
C GLU A 148 1.72 5.08 22.87
N GLY A 149 0.78 4.25 23.32
CA GLY A 149 -0.53 4.67 23.80
C GLY A 149 -1.66 4.63 22.77
N ILE A 150 -1.49 3.93 21.65
CA ILE A 150 -2.53 3.72 20.65
C ILE A 150 -3.62 2.81 21.20
N ILE A 151 -4.88 3.20 21.05
CA ILE A 151 -6.06 2.48 21.54
C ILE A 151 -6.52 1.47 20.49
N PHE A 152 -6.67 0.19 20.89
CA PHE A 152 -7.09 -0.87 19.98
C PHE A 152 -8.59 -1.20 20.20
N ASN A 153 -9.42 -0.89 19.21
CA ASN A 153 -10.81 -1.32 19.11
C ASN A 153 -10.87 -2.58 18.23
N LEU A 154 -10.62 -3.72 18.86
CA LEU A 154 -10.66 -5.02 18.20
C LEU A 154 -12.09 -5.55 18.13
N LEU A 155 -12.34 -6.57 17.28
CA LEU A 155 -13.67 -7.12 17.04
C LEU A 155 -14.67 -6.01 16.70
N THR A 156 -14.24 -5.07 15.86
CA THR A 156 -14.98 -3.85 15.53
C THR A 156 -14.82 -3.54 14.05
N ASN A 157 -15.91 -3.36 13.33
CA ASN A 157 -15.94 -3.09 11.90
C ASN A 157 -16.71 -1.80 11.60
N PRO A 158 -16.15 -0.85 10.85
CA PRO A 158 -16.88 0.35 10.43
C PRO A 158 -18.04 0.00 9.49
N THR A 159 -19.16 0.72 9.66
CA THR A 159 -20.35 0.59 8.80
C THR A 159 -20.71 1.90 8.12
N GLU A 160 -20.35 3.05 8.71
CA GLU A 160 -20.63 4.38 8.18
C GLU A 160 -19.66 5.41 8.76
N ILE A 161 -19.30 6.41 7.97
CA ILE A 161 -18.57 7.60 8.42
C ILE A 161 -19.53 8.77 8.46
N LEU A 162 -19.68 9.36 9.63
CA LEU A 162 -20.58 10.50 9.87
C LEU A 162 -19.87 11.81 9.52
N THR A 163 -20.60 12.71 8.88
CA THR A 163 -20.09 14.02 8.50
C THR A 163 -20.89 15.16 9.13
N ASP A 164 -20.24 16.30 9.26
CA ASP A 164 -20.90 17.56 9.56
C ASP A 164 -21.56 18.18 8.30
N GLU A 165 -22.18 19.35 8.45
CA GLU A 165 -22.85 20.08 7.36
C GLU A 165 -21.89 20.54 6.25
N LYS A 166 -20.58 20.60 6.53
CA LYS A 166 -19.52 20.99 5.59
C LYS A 166 -18.84 19.77 4.93
N GLY A 167 -19.30 18.56 5.23
CA GLY A 167 -18.76 17.32 4.73
C GLY A 167 -17.47 16.87 5.39
N TRP A 168 -17.14 17.35 6.59
CA TRP A 168 -16.00 16.87 7.37
C TRP A 168 -16.42 15.74 8.30
N VAL A 169 -15.50 14.80 8.50
CA VAL A 169 -15.68 13.69 9.47
C VAL A 169 -15.95 14.26 10.87
N LYS A 170 -16.99 13.73 11.52
CA LYS A 170 -17.34 14.02 12.92
C LYS A 170 -17.51 12.79 13.80
N GLY A 171 -17.43 11.60 13.19
CA GLY A 171 -17.56 10.32 13.89
C GLY A 171 -17.60 9.16 12.92
N MET A 172 -17.53 7.97 13.46
CA MET A 172 -17.59 6.71 12.71
C MET A 172 -18.53 5.73 13.43
N VAL A 173 -19.54 5.24 12.73
CA VAL A 173 -20.41 4.16 13.22
C VAL A 173 -19.68 2.85 12.99
N VAL A 174 -19.62 2.06 14.04
CA VAL A 174 -18.97 0.76 14.03
C VAL A 174 -19.87 -0.31 14.62
N ARG A 175 -19.71 -1.55 14.17
CA ARG A 175 -20.43 -2.74 14.64
C ARG A 175 -19.48 -3.69 15.34
N LYS A 176 -19.93 -4.29 16.44
CA LYS A 176 -19.18 -5.34 17.12
C LYS A 176 -19.19 -6.62 16.28
N MET A 177 -18.07 -7.33 16.37
CA MET A 177 -17.85 -8.59 15.66
C MET A 177 -17.61 -9.72 16.65
N GLU A 178 -17.93 -10.92 16.24
CA GLU A 178 -17.47 -12.16 16.86
C GLU A 178 -16.64 -12.97 15.86
N LEU A 179 -15.95 -14.00 16.36
CA LEU A 179 -15.09 -14.86 15.53
C LEU A 179 -15.79 -16.20 15.31
N GLY A 180 -16.08 -16.47 14.03
CA GLY A 180 -16.56 -17.77 13.56
C GLY A 180 -15.41 -18.73 13.21
N GLU A 181 -15.71 -19.66 12.30
CA GLU A 181 -14.76 -20.66 11.83
C GLU A 181 -13.56 -20.03 11.07
N PRO A 182 -12.40 -20.71 11.07
CA PRO A 182 -11.23 -20.28 10.31
C PRO A 182 -11.51 -20.16 8.80
N ASP A 183 -10.97 -19.12 8.17
CA ASP A 183 -10.96 -18.96 6.71
C ASP A 183 -9.82 -19.78 6.07
N ALA A 184 -9.70 -19.73 4.73
CA ALA A 184 -8.67 -20.45 3.97
C ALA A 184 -7.22 -20.04 4.36
N SER A 185 -7.02 -18.91 5.05
CA SER A 185 -5.73 -18.47 5.59
C SER A 185 -5.47 -18.94 7.02
N GLY A 186 -6.39 -19.72 7.60
CA GLY A 186 -6.33 -20.19 8.97
C GLY A 186 -6.76 -19.16 10.03
N ARG A 187 -7.15 -17.94 9.61
CA ARG A 187 -7.65 -16.89 10.52
C ARG A 187 -9.17 -17.01 10.67
N ARG A 188 -9.67 -16.85 11.90
CA ARG A 188 -11.09 -16.94 12.19
C ARG A 188 -11.87 -15.84 11.45
N ARG A 189 -12.98 -16.24 10.84
CA ARG A 189 -13.82 -15.33 10.05
C ARG A 189 -14.55 -14.35 10.98
N PRO A 190 -14.52 -13.04 10.71
CA PRO A 190 -15.31 -12.09 11.48
C PRO A 190 -16.79 -12.20 11.09
N VAL A 191 -17.67 -12.25 12.09
CA VAL A 191 -19.14 -12.32 11.97
C VAL A 191 -19.73 -11.10 12.68
N GLU A 192 -20.67 -10.43 12.04
CA GLU A 192 -21.33 -9.25 12.61
C GLU A 192 -22.32 -9.63 13.71
N ILE A 193 -22.31 -8.87 14.80
CA ILE A 193 -23.32 -8.96 15.85
C ILE A 193 -24.40 -7.91 15.53
N GLU A 194 -25.56 -8.36 15.10
CA GLU A 194 -26.67 -7.49 14.73
C GLU A 194 -27.11 -6.61 15.92
N GLY A 195 -27.44 -5.33 15.64
CA GLY A 195 -27.92 -4.39 16.65
C GLY A 195 -26.86 -3.90 17.65
N SER A 196 -25.56 -4.19 17.41
CA SER A 196 -24.45 -3.79 18.27
C SER A 196 -23.75 -2.51 17.83
N ASP A 197 -24.36 -1.76 16.92
CA ASP A 197 -23.79 -0.52 16.38
C ASP A 197 -23.59 0.55 17.45
N TYR A 198 -22.45 1.22 17.40
CA TYR A 198 -22.14 2.38 18.24
C TYR A 198 -21.24 3.35 17.49
N THR A 199 -21.12 4.56 18.00
CA THR A 199 -20.30 5.60 17.37
C THR A 199 -18.99 5.79 18.12
N ILE A 200 -17.89 5.86 17.37
CA ILE A 200 -16.60 6.35 17.85
C ILE A 200 -16.46 7.80 17.41
N ASP A 201 -16.18 8.69 18.37
CA ASP A 201 -15.97 10.12 18.14
C ASP A 201 -14.57 10.33 17.54
N VAL A 202 -14.50 10.65 16.25
CA VAL A 202 -13.28 10.90 15.48
C VAL A 202 -13.50 12.01 14.47
N ASP A 203 -12.45 12.74 14.15
CA ASP A 203 -12.44 13.81 13.13
C ASP A 203 -11.61 13.45 11.89
N THR A 204 -10.92 12.34 11.94
CA THR A 204 -10.10 11.84 10.82
C THR A 204 -10.18 10.32 10.78
N VAL A 205 -10.31 9.76 9.56
CA VAL A 205 -10.31 8.31 9.32
C VAL A 205 -9.25 7.95 8.30
N ILE A 206 -8.42 6.96 8.61
CA ILE A 206 -7.36 6.47 7.73
C ILE A 206 -7.64 5.01 7.36
N MET A 207 -7.92 4.77 6.08
CA MET A 207 -8.17 3.42 5.56
C MET A 207 -6.84 2.70 5.27
N ALA A 208 -6.56 1.65 6.04
CA ALA A 208 -5.34 0.83 5.97
C ALA A 208 -5.66 -0.65 5.64
N LEU A 209 -6.49 -0.86 4.62
CA LEU A 209 -7.08 -2.16 4.24
C LEU A 209 -6.24 -2.95 3.23
N GLY A 210 -5.00 -2.52 3.01
CA GLY A 210 -4.11 -3.07 2.00
C GLY A 210 -4.26 -2.39 0.65
N THR A 211 -3.47 -2.86 -0.31
CA THR A 211 -3.30 -2.25 -1.62
C THR A 211 -3.38 -3.31 -2.73
N SER A 212 -3.47 -2.85 -3.96
CA SER A 212 -3.38 -3.67 -5.17
C SER A 212 -2.52 -2.97 -6.22
N PRO A 213 -1.99 -3.69 -7.23
CA PRO A 213 -1.32 -3.06 -8.36
C PRO A 213 -2.23 -2.06 -9.07
N ASN A 214 -1.64 -0.95 -9.56
CA ASN A 214 -2.37 0.01 -10.38
C ASN A 214 -2.67 -0.64 -11.76
N PRO A 215 -3.92 -0.65 -12.22
CA PRO A 215 -4.29 -1.30 -13.48
C PRO A 215 -3.82 -0.52 -14.73
N LEU A 216 -3.23 0.66 -14.58
CA LEU A 216 -2.85 1.51 -15.71
C LEU A 216 -1.96 0.76 -16.71
N ILE A 217 -0.85 0.16 -16.26
CA ILE A 217 0.07 -0.55 -17.14
C ILE A 217 -0.62 -1.74 -17.82
N SER A 218 -1.33 -2.57 -17.06
CA SER A 218 -2.01 -3.73 -17.62
C SER A 218 -3.15 -3.39 -18.58
N SER A 219 -3.82 -2.26 -18.38
CA SER A 219 -4.90 -1.80 -19.26
C SER A 219 -4.41 -1.13 -20.55
N THR A 220 -3.16 -0.68 -20.58
CA THR A 220 -2.56 0.02 -21.74
C THR A 220 -1.50 -0.81 -22.45
N THR A 221 -1.25 -2.04 -21.99
CA THR A 221 -0.25 -2.95 -22.57
C THR A 221 -0.94 -4.22 -23.07
N GLY A 222 -1.12 -4.35 -24.38
CA GLY A 222 -1.77 -5.49 -25.00
C GLY A 222 -1.00 -6.80 -24.75
N GLY A 223 -1.71 -7.92 -24.56
CA GLY A 223 -1.12 -9.25 -24.36
C GLY A 223 -0.52 -9.50 -22.97
N LEU A 224 -0.66 -8.57 -22.03
CA LEU A 224 -0.21 -8.72 -20.64
C LEU A 224 -1.34 -9.31 -19.79
N GLU A 225 -1.17 -10.53 -19.33
CA GLU A 225 -2.16 -11.22 -18.49
C GLU A 225 -2.10 -10.76 -17.04
N ILE A 226 -3.28 -10.66 -16.42
CA ILE A 226 -3.46 -10.37 -14.99
C ILE A 226 -4.30 -11.46 -14.32
N ASN A 227 -4.04 -11.71 -13.04
CA ASN A 227 -4.81 -12.66 -12.25
C ASN A 227 -6.04 -11.99 -11.58
N LYS A 228 -6.84 -12.79 -10.88
CA LYS A 228 -8.03 -12.32 -10.14
C LYS A 228 -7.75 -11.24 -9.07
N HIS A 229 -6.50 -11.09 -8.64
CA HIS A 229 -6.04 -10.09 -7.67
C HIS A 229 -5.50 -8.83 -8.34
N LYS A 230 -5.63 -8.71 -9.68
CA LYS A 230 -5.12 -7.64 -10.51
C LYS A 230 -3.58 -7.56 -10.56
N CYS A 231 -2.89 -8.63 -10.17
CA CYS A 231 -1.45 -8.76 -10.29
C CYS A 231 -1.09 -9.28 -11.67
N ILE A 232 0.05 -8.83 -12.20
CA ILE A 232 0.59 -9.32 -13.48
C ILE A 232 0.97 -10.78 -13.33
N VAL A 233 0.62 -11.61 -14.31
CA VAL A 233 1.03 -13.02 -14.36
C VAL A 233 2.45 -13.08 -14.89
N ALA A 234 3.38 -13.59 -14.08
CA ALA A 234 4.78 -13.76 -14.46
C ALA A 234 5.36 -15.03 -13.82
N ASP A 235 6.37 -15.60 -14.45
CA ASP A 235 7.19 -16.66 -13.85
C ASP A 235 8.14 -16.03 -12.81
N GLU A 236 7.94 -16.33 -11.54
CA GLU A 236 8.69 -15.74 -10.44
C GLU A 236 10.20 -16.10 -10.47
N SER A 237 10.59 -17.16 -11.17
CA SER A 237 12.00 -17.60 -11.28
C SER A 237 12.85 -16.71 -12.20
N ASN A 238 12.20 -16.04 -13.19
CA ASN A 238 12.88 -15.25 -14.22
C ASN A 238 12.14 -13.96 -14.62
N GLY A 239 10.98 -13.69 -14.04
CA GLY A 239 10.16 -12.50 -14.30
C GLY A 239 9.40 -12.49 -15.62
N LYS A 240 9.45 -13.55 -16.44
CA LYS A 240 8.85 -13.59 -17.78
C LYS A 240 7.33 -13.51 -17.69
N THR A 241 6.72 -12.57 -18.43
CA THR A 241 5.26 -12.41 -18.53
C THR A 241 4.69 -13.14 -19.76
N SER A 242 3.37 -13.06 -19.94
CA SER A 242 2.68 -13.54 -21.15
C SER A 242 3.06 -12.77 -22.42
N ARG A 243 3.63 -11.57 -22.29
CA ARG A 243 4.06 -10.73 -23.41
C ARG A 243 5.57 -10.86 -23.64
N GLU A 244 5.95 -11.17 -24.88
CA GLU A 244 7.37 -11.29 -25.28
C GLU A 244 8.15 -9.99 -25.06
N GLY A 245 9.36 -10.10 -24.52
CA GLY A 245 10.22 -8.94 -24.19
C GLY A 245 9.77 -8.17 -22.94
N VAL A 246 8.65 -8.53 -22.31
CA VAL A 246 8.14 -7.87 -21.11
C VAL A 246 8.27 -8.79 -19.90
N PHE A 247 8.90 -8.28 -18.86
CA PHE A 247 9.17 -8.96 -17.60
C PHE A 247 8.50 -8.19 -16.45
N ALA A 248 8.20 -8.87 -15.35
CA ALA A 248 7.62 -8.24 -14.19
C ALA A 248 8.08 -8.92 -12.90
N GLY A 249 8.04 -8.18 -11.79
CA GLY A 249 8.37 -8.73 -10.48
C GLY A 249 7.97 -7.83 -9.31
N GLY A 250 8.22 -8.34 -8.11
CA GLY A 250 7.84 -7.68 -6.87
C GLY A 250 6.32 -7.60 -6.68
N ASP A 251 5.86 -6.58 -5.94
CA ASP A 251 4.45 -6.46 -5.55
C ASP A 251 3.49 -6.31 -6.75
N ALA A 252 3.97 -5.96 -7.93
CA ALA A 252 3.17 -5.95 -9.16
C ALA A 252 2.72 -7.37 -9.58
N VAL A 253 3.46 -8.41 -9.16
CA VAL A 253 3.21 -9.82 -9.47
C VAL A 253 2.61 -10.56 -8.27
N THR A 254 3.18 -10.39 -7.08
CA THR A 254 2.80 -11.15 -5.87
C THR A 254 1.76 -10.47 -5.01
N GLY A 255 1.48 -9.18 -5.24
CA GLY A 255 0.79 -8.32 -4.30
C GLY A 255 1.74 -7.76 -3.23
N ALA A 256 1.23 -6.93 -2.32
CA ALA A 256 2.03 -6.26 -1.31
C ALA A 256 2.80 -7.24 -0.42
N ALA A 257 4.13 -7.16 -0.42
CA ALA A 257 5.03 -8.04 0.30
C ALA A 257 6.20 -7.26 0.94
N THR A 258 7.39 -7.85 1.02
CA THR A 258 8.56 -7.24 1.65
C THR A 258 9.57 -6.74 0.62
N VAL A 259 10.41 -5.77 1.03
CA VAL A 259 11.51 -5.25 0.19
C VAL A 259 12.47 -6.37 -0.24
N ILE A 260 12.77 -7.32 0.65
CA ILE A 260 13.65 -8.47 0.34
C ILE A 260 13.10 -9.30 -0.82
N LEU A 261 11.81 -9.61 -0.81
CA LEU A 261 11.17 -10.36 -1.90
C LEU A 261 11.13 -9.54 -3.21
N ALA A 262 10.90 -8.24 -3.13
CA ALA A 262 10.95 -7.36 -4.29
C ALA A 262 12.36 -7.29 -4.91
N MET A 263 13.40 -7.25 -4.08
CA MET A 263 14.80 -7.31 -4.53
C MET A 263 15.14 -8.63 -5.21
N GLU A 264 14.69 -9.76 -4.65
CA GLU A 264 14.87 -11.09 -5.26
C GLU A 264 14.18 -11.17 -6.62
N ALA A 265 12.93 -10.70 -6.71
CA ALA A 265 12.19 -10.64 -7.95
C ALA A 265 12.89 -9.75 -9.02
N GLY A 266 13.45 -8.61 -8.60
CA GLY A 266 14.25 -7.75 -9.49
C GLY A 266 15.50 -8.46 -10.03
N LYS A 267 16.22 -9.21 -9.19
CA LYS A 267 17.38 -10.02 -9.60
C LYS A 267 16.98 -11.18 -10.52
N ALA A 268 15.86 -11.85 -10.23
CA ALA A 268 15.32 -12.91 -11.09
C ALA A 268 14.96 -12.35 -12.48
N GLY A 269 14.24 -11.23 -12.53
CA GLY A 269 13.91 -10.54 -13.78
C GLY A 269 15.14 -10.09 -14.57
N ALA A 270 16.17 -9.58 -13.89
CA ALA A 270 17.43 -9.21 -14.55
C ALA A 270 18.12 -10.41 -15.20
N ARG A 271 18.15 -11.58 -14.54
CA ARG A 271 18.65 -12.83 -15.15
C ARG A 271 17.82 -13.24 -16.37
N GLY A 272 16.47 -13.22 -16.24
CA GLY A 272 15.58 -13.56 -17.35
C GLY A 272 15.74 -12.64 -18.55
N ILE A 273 15.90 -11.33 -18.34
CA ILE A 273 16.18 -10.36 -19.41
C ILE A 273 17.54 -10.65 -20.05
N HIS A 274 18.57 -10.91 -19.25
CA HIS A 274 19.90 -11.24 -19.77
C HIS A 274 19.88 -12.48 -20.67
N GLU A 275 19.21 -13.54 -20.25
CA GLU A 275 19.03 -14.77 -21.03
C GLU A 275 18.26 -14.50 -22.33
N TYR A 276 17.18 -13.75 -22.26
CA TYR A 276 16.39 -13.35 -23.43
C TYR A 276 17.23 -12.58 -24.46
N LEU A 277 17.96 -11.56 -24.03
CA LEU A 277 18.79 -10.73 -24.90
C LEU A 277 20.02 -11.48 -25.45
N SER A 278 20.52 -12.47 -24.73
CA SER A 278 21.65 -13.30 -25.14
C SER A 278 21.26 -14.45 -26.09
N GLY A 279 19.97 -14.64 -26.37
CA GLY A 279 19.46 -15.74 -27.17
C GLY A 279 19.64 -17.12 -26.53
N LYS A 280 19.99 -17.20 -25.25
CA LYS A 280 20.08 -18.46 -24.51
C LYS A 280 18.68 -18.90 -24.09
N LYS A 281 18.29 -20.12 -24.49
CA LYS A 281 17.09 -20.75 -23.88
C LYS A 281 17.40 -21.07 -22.43
N ALA A 282 16.45 -20.77 -21.53
CA ALA A 282 16.52 -21.28 -20.17
C ALA A 282 16.61 -22.81 -20.20
N GLU A 283 17.69 -23.38 -19.64
CA GLU A 283 17.83 -24.81 -19.40
C GLU A 283 16.95 -25.23 -18.21
#